data_005b42f0fcfa39df3cf24f66b0909ec0
#
_entry.id   005b42f0fcfa39df3cf24f66b0909ec0
#
_cell.length_a   1.000
_cell.length_b   1.000
_cell.length_c   1.000
_cell.angle_alpha   90.00
_cell.angle_beta   90.00
_cell.angle_gamma   90.00
#
_symmetry.space_group_name_H-M   'P 1'
#
loop_
_entity.id
_entity.type
_entity.pdbx_description
1 polymer ?
#
loop_
_entity_poly.entity_id
_entity_poly.type
_entity_poly.pdbx_seq_one_letter_code
_entity_poly.pdbx_strand_id
1 'polypeptide(L)'
;SQDAKGWGYLADVQQIGEHLYACGYKGQVYKRFGPNDWRHVDSGLLQDPKTPQEQRVALSVINGPHENAIYAAGYQHAEWLPPKAFFFNGRQWLELKLPEVAERIVNMYVESEQRIWMCGANGTLLLGNATDGFKSLSTVDDNQLFTSICKFQDKMYLASNLGLFVYDPNDHEAGIQKVATDLHPDLQDANIVDSYDKVLWSIGPKDIARFDGKKWERIHHPDNPRIGEE
;
A
#
# COMPACT_ATOMS: atom_id res chain seq x y z
N SER A 1 -19.60 -18.58 -0.02
CA SER A 1 -19.11 -19.96 -0.08
C SER A 1 -19.32 -20.64 1.26
N GLN A 2 -19.64 -21.92 1.27
CA GLN A 2 -19.85 -22.72 2.49
C GLN A 2 -18.61 -22.83 3.39
N ASP A 3 -17.46 -22.38 2.92
CA ASP A 3 -16.17 -22.48 3.59
C ASP A 3 -15.65 -21.18 4.21
N ALA A 4 -16.43 -20.12 4.17
CA ALA A 4 -16.08 -18.88 4.89
C ALA A 4 -16.25 -19.08 6.41
N LYS A 5 -15.27 -19.73 7.04
CA LYS A 5 -15.25 -20.07 8.48
C LYS A 5 -15.27 -18.85 9.42
N GLY A 6 -15.76 -17.70 8.96
CA GLY A 6 -15.86 -16.47 9.74
C GLY A 6 -14.56 -15.66 9.82
N TRP A 7 -13.57 -15.93 8.97
CA TRP A 7 -12.34 -15.16 8.96
C TRP A 7 -12.47 -13.78 8.29
N GLY A 8 -13.46 -13.55 7.44
CA GLY A 8 -13.76 -12.27 6.83
C GLY A 8 -13.29 -12.17 5.37
N TYR A 9 -13.00 -10.95 4.91
CA TYR A 9 -12.66 -10.62 3.53
C TYR A 9 -11.16 -10.68 3.25
N LEU A 10 -10.81 -10.81 1.96
CA LEU A 10 -9.47 -10.57 1.44
C LEU A 10 -9.35 -9.11 1.01
N ALA A 11 -8.18 -8.52 1.20
CA ALA A 11 -7.92 -7.10 0.95
C ALA A 11 -6.99 -6.88 -0.25
N ASP A 12 -6.02 -7.78 -0.46
CA ASP A 12 -5.02 -7.61 -1.50
C ASP A 12 -4.66 -8.96 -2.15
N VAL A 13 -4.22 -8.89 -3.39
CA VAL A 13 -3.67 -10.02 -4.15
C VAL A 13 -2.50 -9.55 -4.99
N GLN A 14 -1.34 -10.23 -4.85
CA GLN A 14 -0.12 -9.90 -5.56
C GLN A 14 0.53 -11.14 -6.17
N GLN A 15 1.19 -10.94 -7.32
CA GLN A 15 2.10 -11.93 -7.85
C GLN A 15 3.47 -11.75 -7.19
N ILE A 16 3.94 -12.79 -6.51
CA ILE A 16 5.26 -12.83 -5.89
C ILE A 16 5.98 -14.08 -6.42
N GLY A 17 7.07 -13.87 -7.15
CA GLY A 17 7.70 -14.95 -7.91
C GLY A 17 6.73 -15.52 -8.96
N GLU A 18 6.56 -16.84 -8.94
CA GLU A 18 5.70 -17.54 -9.90
C GLU A 18 4.25 -17.72 -9.42
N HIS A 19 3.92 -17.31 -8.20
CA HIS A 19 2.61 -17.57 -7.60
C HIS A 19 1.87 -16.29 -7.23
N LEU A 20 0.52 -16.41 -7.17
CA LEU A 20 -0.32 -15.40 -6.57
C LEU A 20 -0.47 -15.65 -5.07
N TYR A 21 -0.37 -14.58 -4.31
CA TYR A 21 -0.63 -14.54 -2.88
C TYR A 21 -1.76 -13.56 -2.60
N ALA A 22 -2.60 -13.88 -1.61
CA ALA A 22 -3.66 -12.99 -1.17
C ALA A 22 -3.63 -12.87 0.34
N CYS A 23 -3.93 -11.68 0.87
CA CYS A 23 -4.03 -11.46 2.31
C CYS A 23 -5.35 -10.80 2.71
N GLY A 24 -5.66 -10.80 3.99
CA GLY A 24 -6.87 -10.16 4.46
C GLY A 24 -7.08 -10.18 5.97
N TYR A 25 -8.34 -10.13 6.33
CA TYR A 25 -8.83 -9.99 7.68
C TYR A 25 -8.41 -11.16 8.57
N LYS A 26 -8.12 -10.89 9.86
CA LYS A 26 -7.67 -11.88 10.86
C LYS A 26 -6.37 -12.59 10.50
N GLY A 27 -5.48 -11.93 9.74
CA GLY A 27 -4.19 -12.48 9.42
C GLY A 27 -4.20 -13.58 8.35
N GLN A 28 -5.27 -13.68 7.56
CA GLN A 28 -5.34 -14.63 6.46
C GLN A 28 -4.26 -14.37 5.43
N VAL A 29 -3.54 -15.40 5.01
CA VAL A 29 -2.66 -15.39 3.83
C VAL A 29 -2.85 -16.68 3.05
N TYR A 30 -3.08 -16.54 1.76
CA TYR A 30 -3.24 -17.65 0.82
C TYR A 30 -2.17 -17.60 -0.25
N LYS A 31 -1.77 -18.79 -0.70
CA LYS A 31 -0.98 -19.00 -1.92
C LYS A 31 -1.81 -19.81 -2.91
N ARG A 32 -1.76 -19.43 -4.20
CA ARG A 32 -2.41 -20.15 -5.29
C ARG A 32 -1.47 -21.18 -5.88
N PHE A 33 -1.91 -22.45 -5.92
CA PHE A 33 -1.21 -23.57 -6.53
C PHE A 33 -1.81 -24.02 -7.87
N GLY A 34 -3.00 -23.53 -8.21
CA GLY A 34 -3.68 -23.85 -9.46
C GLY A 34 -4.94 -23.01 -9.65
N PRO A 35 -5.70 -23.18 -10.73
CA PRO A 35 -6.85 -22.33 -11.07
C PRO A 35 -7.87 -22.17 -9.93
N ASN A 36 -8.14 -23.25 -9.19
CA ASN A 36 -9.08 -23.26 -8.06
C ASN A 36 -8.44 -23.79 -6.76
N ASP A 37 -7.11 -23.86 -6.70
CA ASP A 37 -6.36 -24.38 -5.56
C ASP A 37 -5.65 -23.24 -4.81
N TRP A 38 -6.32 -22.70 -3.79
CA TRP A 38 -5.78 -21.73 -2.87
C TRP A 38 -5.61 -22.39 -1.50
N ARG A 39 -4.42 -22.27 -0.93
CA ARG A 39 -4.10 -22.87 0.36
C ARG A 39 -3.60 -21.83 1.34
N HIS A 40 -3.95 -22.02 2.61
CA HIS A 40 -3.42 -21.24 3.70
C HIS A 40 -1.90 -21.39 3.82
N VAL A 41 -1.21 -20.26 3.92
CA VAL A 41 0.24 -20.15 4.19
C VAL A 41 0.51 -19.17 5.35
N ASP A 42 -0.49 -18.98 6.19
CA ASP A 42 -0.56 -18.02 7.30
C ASP A 42 -0.28 -18.66 8.68
N SER A 43 0.48 -19.76 8.71
CA SER A 43 0.82 -20.41 9.97
C SER A 43 1.51 -19.43 10.93
N GLY A 44 0.91 -19.21 12.09
CA GLY A 44 1.34 -18.23 13.10
C GLY A 44 0.75 -16.83 12.94
N LEU A 45 0.04 -16.51 11.84
CA LEU A 45 -0.67 -15.25 11.66
C LEU A 45 -2.19 -15.38 11.83
N LEU A 46 -2.74 -16.49 11.33
CA LEU A 46 -4.18 -16.69 11.29
C LEU A 46 -4.77 -16.69 12.72
N GLN A 47 -5.66 -15.75 12.96
CA GLN A 47 -6.34 -15.61 14.25
C GLN A 47 -7.59 -16.49 14.33
N ASP A 48 -7.95 -16.89 15.53
CA ASP A 48 -9.21 -17.59 15.79
C ASP A 48 -10.41 -16.73 15.32
N PRO A 49 -11.43 -17.30 14.65
CA PRO A 49 -12.64 -16.59 14.29
C PRO A 49 -13.33 -15.86 15.44
N LYS A 50 -13.14 -16.34 16.67
CA LYS A 50 -13.70 -15.76 17.89
C LYS A 50 -12.83 -14.65 18.50
N THR A 51 -11.64 -14.35 17.93
CA THR A 51 -10.79 -13.25 18.44
C THR A 51 -11.61 -11.97 18.61
N PRO A 52 -11.56 -11.30 19.78
CA PRO A 52 -12.26 -10.05 20.03
C PRO A 52 -11.94 -9.00 18.96
N GLN A 53 -12.92 -8.17 18.63
CA GLN A 53 -12.82 -7.25 17.49
C GLN A 53 -11.60 -6.31 17.60
N GLU A 54 -11.36 -5.77 18.77
CA GLU A 54 -10.25 -4.85 19.07
C GLU A 54 -8.85 -5.47 18.85
N GLN A 55 -8.74 -6.80 18.96
CA GLN A 55 -7.48 -7.53 18.78
C GLN A 55 -7.29 -8.07 17.37
N ARG A 56 -8.28 -7.87 16.49
CA ARG A 56 -8.22 -8.41 15.14
C ARG A 56 -7.23 -7.65 14.28
N VAL A 57 -6.38 -8.39 13.58
CA VAL A 57 -5.46 -7.87 12.58
C VAL A 57 -6.11 -7.92 11.22
N ALA A 58 -6.13 -6.81 10.50
CA ALA A 58 -6.50 -6.74 9.09
C ALA A 58 -5.23 -6.49 8.27
N LEU A 59 -4.80 -7.49 7.50
CA LEU A 59 -3.73 -7.32 6.53
C LEU A 59 -4.31 -6.59 5.31
N SER A 60 -3.80 -5.41 5.03
CA SER A 60 -4.25 -4.55 3.93
C SER A 60 -3.46 -4.79 2.65
N VAL A 61 -2.21 -5.20 2.78
CA VAL A 61 -1.27 -5.35 1.67
C VAL A 61 -0.35 -6.53 1.90
N ILE A 62 0.00 -7.22 0.80
CA ILE A 62 1.00 -8.27 0.75
C ILE A 62 1.88 -8.04 -0.48
N ASN A 63 3.20 -8.10 -0.32
CA ASN A 63 4.14 -8.03 -1.43
C ASN A 63 5.50 -8.60 -1.00
N GLY A 64 6.41 -8.80 -1.95
CA GLY A 64 7.75 -9.29 -1.64
C GLY A 64 8.63 -9.40 -2.87
N PRO A 65 9.96 -9.32 -2.71
CA PRO A 65 10.88 -9.49 -3.83
C PRO A 65 10.88 -10.91 -4.40
N HIS A 66 10.60 -11.90 -3.57
CA HIS A 66 10.47 -13.32 -3.96
C HIS A 66 9.75 -14.13 -2.86
N GLU A 67 9.41 -15.38 -3.14
CA GLU A 67 8.59 -16.25 -2.29
C GLU A 67 9.18 -16.60 -0.92
N ASN A 68 10.49 -16.41 -0.72
CA ASN A 68 11.16 -16.57 0.58
C ASN A 68 11.39 -15.24 1.31
N ALA A 69 10.86 -14.14 0.77
CA ALA A 69 10.92 -12.81 1.37
C ALA A 69 9.62 -12.07 1.07
N ILE A 70 8.56 -12.38 1.83
CA ILE A 70 7.23 -11.80 1.66
C ILE A 70 6.92 -10.91 2.86
N TYR A 71 6.38 -9.74 2.61
CA TYR A 71 5.89 -8.81 3.61
C TYR A 71 4.37 -8.78 3.55
N ALA A 72 3.72 -8.77 4.71
CA ALA A 72 2.30 -8.52 4.85
C ALA A 72 2.09 -7.48 5.96
N ALA A 73 1.30 -6.45 5.68
CA ALA A 73 1.11 -5.37 6.64
C ALA A 73 -0.33 -4.86 6.65
N GLY A 74 -0.68 -4.16 7.73
CA GLY A 74 -2.01 -3.62 7.90
C GLY A 74 -2.19 -2.95 9.25
N TYR A 75 -3.33 -3.18 9.89
CA TYR A 75 -3.71 -2.51 11.13
C TYR A 75 -4.43 -3.46 12.10
N GLN A 76 -4.56 -3.03 13.34
CA GLN A 76 -5.46 -3.62 14.31
C GLN A 76 -6.75 -2.81 14.37
N HIS A 77 -7.88 -3.45 14.68
CA HIS A 77 -9.18 -2.78 14.69
C HIS A 77 -9.34 -1.72 15.79
N ALA A 78 -8.56 -1.80 16.84
CA ALA A 78 -8.47 -0.73 17.82
C ALA A 78 -7.52 0.35 17.28
N GLU A 79 -8.05 1.53 16.97
CA GLU A 79 -7.33 2.63 16.33
C GLU A 79 -6.11 3.13 17.13
N TRP A 80 -6.14 2.94 18.47
CA TRP A 80 -5.01 3.29 19.35
C TRP A 80 -3.88 2.25 19.37
N LEU A 81 -4.03 1.12 18.68
CA LEU A 81 -3.01 0.10 18.61
C LEU A 81 -2.11 0.34 17.40
N PRO A 82 -0.80 0.07 17.51
CA PRO A 82 0.13 0.25 16.40
C PRO A 82 -0.23 -0.67 15.24
N PRO A 83 0.14 -0.30 14.01
CA PRO A 83 -0.02 -1.16 12.84
C PRO A 83 0.77 -2.45 13.01
N LYS A 84 0.37 -3.46 12.26
CA LYS A 84 1.06 -4.75 12.23
C LYS A 84 1.74 -4.95 10.89
N ALA A 85 2.98 -5.42 10.93
CA ALA A 85 3.69 -5.87 9.76
C ALA A 85 4.42 -7.18 10.07
N PHE A 86 4.48 -8.06 9.10
CA PHE A 86 5.06 -9.38 9.20
C PHE A 86 5.95 -9.65 8.00
N PHE A 87 6.97 -10.46 8.23
CA PHE A 87 7.93 -10.91 7.23
C PHE A 87 7.97 -12.44 7.20
N PHE A 88 7.76 -13.04 6.03
CA PHE A 88 7.96 -14.45 5.79
C PHE A 88 9.36 -14.70 5.23
N ASN A 89 10.15 -15.48 5.94
CA ASN A 89 11.55 -15.77 5.60
C ASN A 89 11.74 -17.08 4.82
N GLY A 90 10.68 -17.58 4.17
CA GLY A 90 10.67 -18.89 3.49
C GLY A 90 10.32 -20.06 4.41
N ARG A 91 10.25 -19.85 5.75
CA ARG A 91 9.96 -20.91 6.73
C ARG A 91 8.83 -20.51 7.69
N GLN A 92 8.87 -19.29 8.20
CA GLN A 92 7.92 -18.79 9.18
C GLN A 92 7.68 -17.30 9.01
N TRP A 93 6.54 -16.83 9.50
CA TRP A 93 6.21 -15.42 9.64
C TRP A 93 6.83 -14.86 10.93
N LEU A 94 7.43 -13.70 10.84
CA LEU A 94 8.03 -12.96 11.95
C LEU A 94 7.36 -11.59 12.02
N GLU A 95 6.93 -11.18 13.21
CA GLU A 95 6.41 -9.83 13.41
C GLU A 95 7.55 -8.81 13.34
N LEU A 96 7.33 -7.73 12.59
CA LEU A 96 8.28 -6.64 12.42
C LEU A 96 7.96 -5.50 13.40
N LYS A 97 9.00 -4.90 13.98
CA LYS A 97 8.86 -3.67 14.73
C LYS A 97 8.86 -2.49 13.76
N LEU A 98 7.79 -1.71 13.75
CA LEU A 98 7.66 -0.48 13.00
C LEU A 98 7.96 0.74 13.88
N PRO A 99 8.34 1.91 13.28
CA PRO A 99 8.45 3.18 14.01
C PRO A 99 7.14 3.55 14.72
N GLU A 100 7.24 4.17 15.91
CA GLU A 100 6.08 4.51 16.75
C GLU A 100 5.09 5.49 16.09
N VAL A 101 5.57 6.31 15.16
CA VAL A 101 4.74 7.28 14.42
C VAL A 101 3.95 6.64 13.28
N ALA A 102 4.20 5.36 12.96
CA ALA A 102 3.49 4.66 11.90
C ALA A 102 2.06 4.35 12.34
N GLU A 103 1.12 4.60 11.44
CA GLU A 103 -0.28 4.24 11.61
C GLU A 103 -0.78 3.47 10.38
N ARG A 104 -1.75 2.59 10.59
CA ARG A 104 -2.53 1.87 9.59
C ARG A 104 -1.84 1.76 8.22
N ILE A 105 -0.98 0.76 8.06
CA ILE A 105 -0.35 0.50 6.76
C ILE A 105 -1.41 0.08 5.74
N VAL A 106 -1.40 0.73 4.57
CA VAL A 106 -2.41 0.54 3.52
C VAL A 106 -1.81 -0.04 2.26
N ASN A 107 -0.59 0.39 1.88
CA ASN A 107 0.04 -0.04 0.65
C ASN A 107 1.55 -0.20 0.81
N MET A 108 2.18 -0.89 -0.15
CA MET A 108 3.59 -1.24 -0.12
C MET A 108 4.16 -1.27 -1.54
N TYR A 109 5.36 -0.74 -1.70
CA TYR A 109 6.14 -0.87 -2.93
C TYR A 109 7.46 -1.57 -2.63
N VAL A 110 7.74 -2.66 -3.36
CA VAL A 110 8.98 -3.42 -3.26
C VAL A 110 9.94 -2.94 -4.34
N GLU A 111 10.94 -2.17 -3.94
CA GLU A 111 11.98 -1.68 -4.85
C GLU A 111 13.12 -2.71 -5.00
N SER A 112 13.51 -3.32 -3.90
CA SER A 112 14.50 -4.41 -3.81
C SER A 112 14.34 -5.14 -2.47
N GLU A 113 15.13 -6.19 -2.23
CA GLU A 113 15.18 -6.87 -0.92
C GLU A 113 15.55 -5.94 0.24
N GLN A 114 16.38 -4.91 -0.02
CA GLN A 114 16.87 -3.96 0.98
C GLN A 114 15.99 -2.71 1.08
N ARG A 115 15.08 -2.51 0.13
CA ARG A 115 14.30 -1.27 0.02
C ARG A 115 12.82 -1.58 -0.17
N ILE A 116 12.13 -1.71 0.95
CA ILE A 116 10.70 -1.89 1.02
C ILE A 116 10.10 -0.58 1.51
N TRP A 117 9.14 -0.06 0.75
CA TRP A 117 8.40 1.14 1.09
C TRP A 117 7.00 0.75 1.57
N MET A 118 6.54 1.35 2.67
CA MET A 118 5.19 1.19 3.18
C MET A 118 4.56 2.56 3.39
N CYS A 119 3.29 2.70 3.08
CA CYS A 119 2.55 3.94 3.31
C CYS A 119 1.19 3.69 3.98
N GLY A 120 0.62 4.75 4.59
CA GLY A 120 -0.63 4.61 5.32
C GLY A 120 -1.17 5.90 5.92
N ALA A 121 -1.97 5.76 7.00
CA ALA A 121 -2.56 6.88 7.72
C ALA A 121 -1.51 7.72 8.46
N ASN A 122 -1.92 8.89 8.95
CA ASN A 122 -1.06 9.88 9.62
C ASN A 122 0.15 10.29 8.77
N GLY A 123 -0.04 10.35 7.43
CA GLY A 123 1.06 10.65 6.51
C GLY A 123 2.21 9.64 6.59
N THR A 124 1.93 8.40 6.99
CA THR A 124 2.95 7.36 7.16
C THR A 124 3.66 7.06 5.85
N LEU A 125 4.98 7.20 5.85
CA LEU A 125 5.89 6.70 4.83
C LEU A 125 7.10 6.06 5.51
N LEU A 126 7.30 4.78 5.29
CA LEU A 126 8.40 4.01 5.86
C LEU A 126 9.29 3.46 4.76
N LEU A 127 10.60 3.38 5.04
CA LEU A 127 11.58 2.73 4.19
C LEU A 127 12.47 1.82 5.03
N GLY A 128 12.67 0.60 4.61
CA GLY A 128 13.54 -0.36 5.29
C GLY A 128 13.41 -1.78 4.76
N ASN A 129 13.76 -2.71 5.62
CA ASN A 129 13.63 -4.15 5.37
C ASN A 129 13.58 -4.93 6.69
N ALA A 130 13.37 -6.24 6.61
CA ALA A 130 13.25 -7.10 7.78
C ALA A 130 14.55 -7.27 8.59
N THR A 131 15.71 -7.04 7.99
CA THR A 131 17.02 -7.19 8.63
C THR A 131 17.46 -5.93 9.36
N ASP A 132 17.37 -4.78 8.69
CA ASP A 132 17.87 -3.50 9.18
C ASP A 132 16.80 -2.69 9.92
N GLY A 133 15.54 -3.13 9.85
CA GLY A 133 14.39 -2.41 10.36
C GLY A 133 13.87 -1.33 9.40
N PHE A 134 12.86 -0.58 9.85
CA PHE A 134 12.23 0.49 9.09
C PHE A 134 12.50 1.84 9.73
N LYS A 135 12.84 2.84 8.92
CA LYS A 135 12.90 4.25 9.30
C LYS A 135 11.64 4.99 8.84
N SER A 136 11.22 5.97 9.62
CA SER A 136 10.12 6.84 9.25
C SER A 136 10.59 8.02 8.41
N LEU A 137 9.83 8.30 7.35
CA LEU A 137 9.90 9.47 6.49
C LEU A 137 8.56 10.23 6.51
N SER A 138 7.70 9.89 7.47
CA SER A 138 6.31 10.34 7.59
C SER A 138 6.19 11.84 7.80
N THR A 139 5.12 12.44 7.30
CA THR A 139 4.76 13.84 7.58
C THR A 139 4.20 14.03 8.99
N VAL A 140 3.65 12.97 9.60
CA VAL A 140 2.93 13.01 10.89
C VAL A 140 1.79 14.03 10.83
N ASP A 141 0.83 13.77 9.94
CA ASP A 141 -0.37 14.58 9.73
C ASP A 141 -1.61 13.67 9.79
N ASP A 142 -2.39 13.78 10.86
CA ASP A 142 -3.59 12.98 11.11
C ASP A 142 -4.66 13.09 10.02
N ASN A 143 -4.63 14.16 9.22
CA ASN A 143 -5.55 14.35 8.10
C ASN A 143 -5.07 13.69 6.81
N GLN A 144 -3.84 13.19 6.78
CA GLN A 144 -3.23 12.65 5.57
C GLN A 144 -3.24 11.12 5.57
N LEU A 145 -3.90 10.54 4.57
CA LEU A 145 -3.88 9.11 4.30
C LEU A 145 -3.23 8.85 2.95
N PHE A 146 -2.08 8.19 2.93
CA PHE A 146 -1.50 7.65 1.70
C PHE A 146 -2.12 6.31 1.37
N THR A 147 -2.81 6.22 0.23
CA THR A 147 -3.58 5.04 -0.19
C THR A 147 -2.84 4.16 -1.18
N SER A 148 -1.88 4.73 -1.91
CA SER A 148 -1.09 4.02 -2.91
C SER A 148 0.30 4.65 -3.04
N ILE A 149 1.28 3.83 -3.43
CA ILE A 149 2.66 4.25 -3.62
C ILE A 149 3.27 3.54 -4.82
N CYS A 150 3.97 4.26 -5.68
CA CYS A 150 4.79 3.67 -6.75
C CYS A 150 6.07 4.48 -6.98
N LYS A 151 7.05 3.85 -7.66
CA LYS A 151 8.26 4.52 -8.11
C LYS A 151 8.10 4.97 -9.56
N PHE A 152 8.46 6.23 -9.84
CA PHE A 152 8.58 6.76 -11.19
C PHE A 152 9.77 7.70 -11.28
N GLN A 153 10.68 7.51 -12.24
CA GLN A 153 11.90 8.32 -12.44
C GLN A 153 12.68 8.58 -11.14
N ASP A 154 13.05 7.55 -10.43
CA ASP A 154 13.81 7.62 -9.16
C ASP A 154 13.12 8.34 -7.99
N LYS A 155 11.87 8.78 -8.12
CA LYS A 155 11.05 9.36 -7.07
C LYS A 155 9.91 8.43 -6.67
N MET A 156 9.46 8.57 -5.41
CA MET A 156 8.30 7.87 -4.90
C MET A 156 7.09 8.76 -4.96
N TYR A 157 6.07 8.34 -5.70
CA TYR A 157 4.79 9.05 -5.80
C TYR A 157 3.77 8.38 -4.90
N LEU A 158 2.96 9.20 -4.23
CA LEU A 158 1.99 8.79 -3.22
C LEU A 158 0.62 9.39 -3.56
N ALA A 159 -0.37 8.52 -3.72
CA ALA A 159 -1.76 8.96 -3.80
C ALA A 159 -2.31 9.21 -2.40
N SER A 160 -3.08 10.28 -2.23
CA SER A 160 -3.64 10.69 -0.95
C SER A 160 -5.03 11.31 -1.11
N ASN A 161 -5.82 11.27 -0.03
CA ASN A 161 -7.06 12.03 0.11
C ASN A 161 -6.88 13.57 -0.03
N LEU A 162 -5.64 14.06 0.02
CA LEU A 162 -5.28 15.47 -0.16
C LEU A 162 -4.66 15.76 -1.53
N GLY A 163 -4.68 14.79 -2.46
CA GLY A 163 -4.10 14.88 -3.78
C GLY A 163 -2.89 13.98 -3.97
N LEU A 164 -2.04 14.33 -4.91
CA LEU A 164 -0.84 13.58 -5.25
C LEU A 164 0.40 14.19 -4.57
N PHE A 165 1.25 13.33 -4.03
CA PHE A 165 2.48 13.73 -3.35
C PHE A 165 3.69 13.00 -3.95
N VAL A 166 4.88 13.53 -3.70
CA VAL A 166 6.15 12.97 -4.14
C VAL A 166 7.20 13.08 -3.04
N TYR A 167 8.00 12.04 -2.91
CA TYR A 167 9.23 12.02 -2.11
C TYR A 167 10.42 11.72 -3.02
N ASP A 168 11.44 12.57 -2.96
CA ASP A 168 12.69 12.38 -3.68
C ASP A 168 13.76 11.78 -2.76
N PRO A 169 14.17 10.51 -2.98
CA PRO A 169 15.23 9.91 -2.16
C PRO A 169 16.60 10.60 -2.29
N ASN A 170 16.80 11.43 -3.30
CA ASN A 170 18.05 12.19 -3.50
C ASN A 170 18.01 13.59 -2.85
N ASP A 171 16.84 14.02 -2.39
CA ASP A 171 16.63 15.29 -1.67
C ASP A 171 15.80 15.04 -0.40
N HIS A 172 16.46 14.46 0.59
CA HIS A 172 15.81 14.12 1.87
C HIS A 172 15.33 15.32 2.66
N GLU A 173 15.98 16.49 2.49
CA GLU A 173 15.65 17.72 3.22
C GLU A 173 14.31 18.29 2.77
N ALA A 174 13.95 18.13 1.51
CA ALA A 174 12.66 18.56 0.99
C ALA A 174 11.48 17.79 1.62
N GLY A 175 11.70 16.56 2.09
CA GLY A 175 10.64 15.70 2.63
C GLY A 175 9.59 15.32 1.57
N ILE A 176 8.37 15.04 2.03
CA ILE A 176 7.24 14.73 1.14
C ILE A 176 6.61 16.03 0.68
N GLN A 177 6.51 16.24 -0.63
CA GLN A 177 5.97 17.45 -1.25
C GLN A 177 4.69 17.16 -2.02
N LYS A 178 3.74 18.09 -2.02
CA LYS A 178 2.59 18.01 -2.93
C LYS A 178 3.05 18.23 -4.37
N VAL A 179 2.55 17.41 -5.28
CA VAL A 179 2.86 17.53 -6.71
C VAL A 179 2.06 18.71 -7.30
N ALA A 180 2.75 19.66 -7.94
CA ALA A 180 2.12 20.66 -8.78
C ALA A 180 1.89 20.05 -10.17
N THR A 181 0.63 19.91 -10.57
CA THR A 181 0.29 19.26 -11.86
C THR A 181 0.07 20.26 -12.98
N ASP A 182 -0.12 21.55 -12.67
CA ASP A 182 -0.56 22.59 -13.60
C ASP A 182 -1.90 22.28 -14.31
N LEU A 183 -2.64 21.31 -13.79
CA LEU A 183 -3.99 20.99 -14.24
C LEU A 183 -5.01 21.92 -13.57
N HIS A 184 -6.05 22.33 -14.30
CA HIS A 184 -7.11 23.16 -13.76
C HIS A 184 -8.48 22.43 -13.89
N PRO A 185 -9.18 22.20 -12.76
CA PRO A 185 -8.69 22.28 -11.39
C PRO A 185 -7.55 21.30 -11.13
N ASP A 186 -6.74 21.52 -10.09
CA ASP A 186 -5.69 20.57 -9.68
C ASP A 186 -6.30 19.24 -9.18
N LEU A 187 -5.49 18.19 -9.13
CA LEU A 187 -5.89 16.92 -8.54
C LEU A 187 -6.11 17.10 -7.03
N GLN A 188 -7.36 17.00 -6.59
CA GLN A 188 -7.73 17.26 -5.20
C GLN A 188 -7.61 16.03 -4.31
N ASP A 189 -7.92 14.87 -4.88
CA ASP A 189 -7.80 13.57 -4.24
C ASP A 189 -7.26 12.55 -5.26
N ALA A 190 -6.47 11.61 -4.78
CA ALA A 190 -5.96 10.51 -5.58
C ALA A 190 -6.07 9.22 -4.76
N ASN A 191 -6.61 8.17 -5.34
CA ASN A 191 -6.76 6.88 -4.68
C ASN A 191 -5.65 5.92 -5.05
N ILE A 192 -5.23 5.94 -6.31
CA ILE A 192 -4.23 5.04 -6.85
C ILE A 192 -3.21 5.85 -7.64
N VAL A 193 -1.95 5.51 -7.45
CA VAL A 193 -0.85 5.93 -8.31
C VAL A 193 -0.09 4.70 -8.76
N ASP A 194 0.21 4.62 -10.06
CA ASP A 194 0.96 3.52 -10.64
C ASP A 194 1.80 3.99 -11.82
N SER A 195 2.85 3.27 -12.15
CA SER A 195 3.74 3.58 -13.27
C SER A 195 3.83 2.41 -14.23
N TYR A 196 3.53 2.67 -15.49
CA TYR A 196 3.59 1.69 -16.56
C TYR A 196 4.12 2.34 -17.85
N ASP A 197 5.01 1.65 -18.54
CA ASP A 197 5.58 2.07 -19.84
C ASP A 197 6.06 3.53 -19.88
N LYS A 198 6.84 3.92 -18.85
CA LYS A 198 7.38 5.28 -18.67
C LYS A 198 6.34 6.39 -18.49
N VAL A 199 5.14 6.02 -18.11
CA VAL A 199 4.05 6.93 -17.75
C VAL A 199 3.65 6.70 -16.32
N LEU A 200 3.51 7.77 -15.55
CA LEU A 200 2.88 7.75 -14.23
C LEU A 200 1.40 8.02 -14.39
N TRP A 201 0.58 7.22 -13.75
CA TRP A 201 -0.88 7.34 -13.72
C TRP A 201 -1.34 7.72 -12.32
N SER A 202 -2.24 8.68 -12.25
CA SER A 202 -2.99 9.03 -11.03
C SER A 202 -4.47 8.83 -11.28
N ILE A 203 -5.11 8.05 -10.42
CA ILE A 203 -6.53 7.70 -10.51
C ILE A 203 -7.20 8.13 -9.20
N GLY A 204 -8.08 9.10 -9.31
CA GLY A 204 -8.92 9.58 -8.23
C GLY A 204 -10.39 9.17 -8.41
N PRO A 205 -11.28 9.58 -7.49
CA PRO A 205 -12.71 9.29 -7.57
C PRO A 205 -13.39 9.92 -8.80
N LYS A 206 -12.83 11.02 -9.31
CA LYS A 206 -13.42 11.81 -10.42
C LYS A 206 -12.46 12.01 -11.59
N ASP A 207 -11.18 11.75 -11.38
CA ASP A 207 -10.12 12.09 -12.34
C ASP A 207 -9.25 10.89 -12.67
N ILE A 208 -8.84 10.83 -13.91
CA ILE A 208 -7.68 10.04 -14.36
C ILE A 208 -6.70 11.02 -14.99
N ALA A 209 -5.47 11.04 -14.51
CA ALA A 209 -4.42 11.85 -15.08
C ALA A 209 -3.16 11.01 -15.35
N ARG A 210 -2.38 11.43 -16.33
CA ARG A 210 -1.10 10.81 -16.66
C ARG A 210 0.02 11.84 -16.73
N PHE A 211 1.24 11.39 -16.44
CA PHE A 211 2.46 12.19 -16.54
C PHE A 211 3.51 11.43 -17.35
N ASP A 212 4.01 12.03 -18.41
CA ASP A 212 5.01 11.42 -19.29
C ASP A 212 6.47 11.70 -18.86
N GLY A 213 6.64 12.30 -17.67
CA GLY A 213 7.91 12.76 -17.14
C GLY A 213 8.21 14.23 -17.44
N LYS A 214 7.34 14.91 -18.19
CA LYS A 214 7.45 16.35 -18.55
C LYS A 214 6.15 17.10 -18.33
N LYS A 215 5.03 16.51 -18.69
CA LYS A 215 3.72 17.16 -18.69
C LYS A 215 2.65 16.25 -18.11
N TRP A 216 1.78 16.83 -17.29
CA TRP A 216 0.54 16.21 -16.84
C TRP A 216 -0.55 16.40 -17.89
N GLU A 217 -1.39 15.38 -18.06
CA GLU A 217 -2.56 15.41 -18.92
C GLU A 217 -3.72 14.71 -18.21
N ARG A 218 -4.88 15.39 -18.13
CA ARG A 218 -6.12 14.78 -17.66
C ARG A 218 -6.74 13.99 -18.80
N ILE A 219 -7.15 12.75 -18.51
CA ILE A 219 -7.86 11.91 -19.47
C ILE A 219 -9.34 12.27 -19.42
N HIS A 220 -9.88 12.71 -20.54
CA HIS A 220 -11.30 12.98 -20.65
C HIS A 220 -12.07 11.67 -20.77
N HIS A 221 -13.11 11.54 -19.96
CA HIS A 221 -13.99 10.39 -19.96
C HIS A 221 -15.40 10.84 -20.40
N PRO A 222 -16.13 10.07 -21.26
CA PRO A 222 -17.44 10.49 -21.79
C PRO A 222 -18.47 10.80 -20.72
N ASP A 223 -18.41 10.10 -19.58
CA ASP A 223 -19.35 10.26 -18.47
C ASP A 223 -18.88 11.30 -17.42
N ASN A 224 -17.69 11.90 -17.62
CA ASN A 224 -17.25 13.05 -16.83
C ASN A 224 -17.54 14.32 -17.62
N PRO A 225 -18.45 15.19 -17.15
CA PRO A 225 -18.64 16.49 -17.78
C PRO A 225 -17.29 17.23 -17.83
N ARG A 226 -17.05 17.95 -18.91
CA ARG A 226 -15.87 18.83 -18.99
C ARG A 226 -15.98 19.84 -17.86
N ILE A 227 -14.92 19.97 -17.08
CA ILE A 227 -14.87 20.92 -15.97
C ILE A 227 -15.12 22.32 -16.53
N GLY A 228 -16.19 23.00 -16.11
CA GLY A 228 -16.62 24.31 -16.59
C GLY A 228 -17.79 24.31 -17.56
N GLU A 229 -18.41 23.17 -17.85
CA GLU A 229 -19.65 23.08 -18.65
C GLU A 229 -20.84 22.66 -17.76
N GLU A 230 -21.00 23.30 -16.57
CA GLU A 230 -22.25 23.28 -15.79
C GLU A 230 -23.19 24.40 -16.20
#